data_b72a9476f4d44af4ef28850d321cc260
#
_entry.id   b72a9476f4d44af4ef28850d321cc260
#
_cell.length_a   1.000
_cell.length_b   1.000
_cell.length_c   1.000
_cell.angle_alpha   90.00
_cell.angle_beta   90.00
_cell.angle_gamma   90.00
#
_symmetry.space_group_name_H-M   'P 1'
#
loop_
_entity.id
_entity.type
_entity.pdbx_description
1 polymer ?
#
loop_
_entity_poly.entity_id
_entity_poly.type
_entity_poly.pdbx_seq_one_letter_code
_entity_poly.pdbx_strand_id
1 'polypeptide(L)'
;MKRHIALLMGILVLMSCLFGGCEQQPTEETPPAPQEDTALSVYIVETDALYTAAIKSLQNQDKGIKLDVKTFDSYEAMFDVMNVELMSKGGPDVVLYNSVQSEIDGYKLAQSGMFLPLDEFVEQLDPTIYPKALMDAGNIAGKQYFIPFSYNLISTFTSEQRMTEKGYSPEDNVYEMLLHESDSLMSLSDKVPTTMMIYRPDPINTFIDCAGVKLFDNDTGDMVVDRAELEEICRFVKLNYDNQEKKKKMTNQFSNDFAGAADSFTFFTESFAFMNNFRYYQAMFSKMVNSPMVAMPFHKLHNTQEFCPYIVCFGGVNANTKSPEKAYELLKYILDYKVSNSWPKYEESGVYYAPVSLEAYQAAVVELSEKLGYGPVTVLPLTEENAEQLTEISRKITDAVIPNSTLGVGLQEILDPYFHETDSFDNCYNALLNRLQIYLSE
;
A
#
# COMPACT_ATOMS: atom_id res chain seq x y z
N MET A 1 -0.83 48.88 69.35
CA MET A 1 -1.58 49.72 68.42
C MET A 1 -1.12 49.60 66.96
N LYS A 2 0.13 49.55 66.61
CA LYS A 2 0.59 49.52 65.19
C LYS A 2 0.26 48.19 64.45
N ARG A 3 0.06 47.05 65.12
CA ARG A 3 -0.27 45.77 64.52
C ARG A 3 -1.75 45.58 64.13
N HIS A 4 -2.65 46.29 64.81
CA HIS A 4 -4.08 46.23 64.50
C HIS A 4 -4.51 47.15 63.35
N ILE A 5 -3.77 48.19 63.11
CA ILE A 5 -4.01 49.15 61.99
C ILE A 5 -3.62 48.48 60.63
N ALA A 6 -2.55 47.67 60.60
CA ALA A 6 -2.15 46.97 59.39
C ALA A 6 -3.15 45.86 59.02
N LEU A 7 -3.79 45.21 59.99
CA LEU A 7 -4.80 44.18 59.76
C LEU A 7 -6.13 44.79 59.22
N LEU A 8 -6.52 45.98 59.73
CA LEU A 8 -7.70 46.67 59.28
C LEU A 8 -7.56 47.23 57.87
N MET A 9 -6.37 47.73 57.46
CA MET A 9 -6.11 48.13 56.07
C MET A 9 -6.10 46.97 55.10
N GLY A 10 -5.62 45.79 55.48
CA GLY A 10 -5.64 44.59 54.65
C GLY A 10 -7.05 44.08 54.36
N ILE A 11 -7.97 44.17 55.34
CA ILE A 11 -9.36 43.79 55.16
C ILE A 11 -10.16 44.77 54.32
N LEU A 12 -9.84 46.09 54.36
CA LEU A 12 -10.49 47.11 53.57
C LEU A 12 -10.10 47.00 52.07
N VAL A 13 -8.87 46.60 51.76
CA VAL A 13 -8.43 46.38 50.35
C VAL A 13 -9.04 45.11 49.79
N LEU A 14 -9.26 44.05 50.62
CA LEU A 14 -9.92 42.82 50.17
C LEU A 14 -11.45 43.03 49.97
N MET A 15 -12.11 43.92 50.72
CA MET A 15 -13.53 44.19 50.50
C MET A 15 -13.80 45.11 49.30
N SER A 16 -12.87 45.96 48.87
CA SER A 16 -13.04 46.76 47.68
C SER A 16 -12.93 45.97 46.35
N CYS A 17 -12.33 44.77 46.37
CA CYS A 17 -12.30 43.87 45.21
C CYS A 17 -13.59 43.04 45.06
N LEU A 18 -14.49 43.01 46.04
CA LEU A 18 -15.71 42.21 45.99
C LEU A 18 -16.96 42.97 45.51
N PHE A 19 -16.90 44.29 45.34
CA PHE A 19 -18.02 45.10 44.90
C PHE A 19 -17.82 45.82 43.56
N GLY A 20 -16.76 45.48 42.83
CA GLY A 20 -16.64 45.89 41.44
C GLY A 20 -17.45 44.94 40.54
N GLY A 21 -18.77 45.05 40.58
CA GLY A 21 -19.62 44.42 39.55
C GLY A 21 -19.29 45.10 38.21
N CYS A 22 -18.51 44.44 37.37
CA CYS A 22 -18.51 44.75 35.95
C CYS A 22 -19.92 44.44 35.43
N GLU A 23 -20.66 45.47 35.07
CA GLU A 23 -21.70 45.38 34.05
C GLU A 23 -21.01 44.78 32.81
N GLN A 24 -21.33 43.50 32.54
CA GLN A 24 -20.99 42.94 31.24
C GLN A 24 -21.78 43.73 30.17
N GLN A 25 -21.12 44.67 29.52
CA GLN A 25 -21.53 45.08 28.17
C GLN A 25 -21.63 43.78 27.34
N PRO A 26 -22.68 43.59 26.54
CA PRO A 26 -22.69 42.53 25.56
C PRO A 26 -21.43 42.70 24.72
N THR A 27 -20.52 41.76 24.87
CA THR A 27 -19.41 41.63 23.93
C THR A 27 -20.07 41.36 22.58
N GLU A 28 -20.04 42.36 21.70
CA GLU A 28 -20.20 42.12 20.28
C GLU A 28 -19.20 41.00 19.97
N GLU A 29 -19.72 39.83 19.60
CA GLU A 29 -18.89 38.78 19.04
C GLU A 29 -18.14 39.38 17.88
N THR A 30 -16.86 39.68 18.11
CA THR A 30 -15.97 40.06 17.03
C THR A 30 -16.04 38.90 16.05
N PRO A 31 -16.44 39.14 14.80
CA PRO A 31 -16.41 38.05 13.81
C PRO A 31 -15.03 37.41 13.87
N PRO A 32 -14.94 36.07 13.84
CA PRO A 32 -13.64 35.40 13.82
C PRO A 32 -12.78 36.07 12.75
N ALA A 33 -11.57 36.45 13.14
CA ALA A 33 -10.63 37.08 12.18
C ALA A 33 -10.62 36.19 10.94
N PRO A 34 -10.63 36.76 9.73
CA PRO A 34 -10.55 35.96 8.52
C PRO A 34 -9.39 34.97 8.71
N GLN A 35 -9.66 33.70 8.65
CA GLN A 35 -8.58 32.69 8.65
C GLN A 35 -7.65 33.11 7.51
N GLU A 36 -6.42 33.46 7.86
CA GLU A 36 -5.42 33.71 6.83
C GLU A 36 -5.43 32.52 5.88
N ASP A 37 -5.57 32.80 4.60
CA ASP A 37 -5.62 31.79 3.54
C ASP A 37 -4.21 31.18 3.35
N THR A 38 -3.76 30.50 4.43
CA THR A 38 -2.45 29.86 4.50
C THR A 38 -2.41 28.69 3.52
N ALA A 39 -1.35 28.63 2.75
CA ALA A 39 -1.11 27.51 1.87
C ALA A 39 -0.92 26.21 2.68
N LEU A 40 -1.48 25.13 2.19
CA LEU A 40 -1.33 23.80 2.77
C LEU A 40 0.04 23.22 2.41
N SER A 41 0.83 22.89 3.41
CA SER A 41 2.18 22.34 3.22
C SER A 41 2.12 20.84 2.92
N VAL A 42 2.77 20.44 1.81
CA VAL A 42 2.79 19.05 1.34
C VAL A 42 4.19 18.65 0.90
N TYR A 43 4.65 17.48 1.34
CA TYR A 43 5.91 16.89 0.91
C TYR A 43 5.66 15.76 -0.07
N ILE A 44 6.38 15.78 -1.19
CA ILE A 44 6.30 14.77 -2.24
C ILE A 44 7.70 14.37 -2.72
N VAL A 45 7.80 13.16 -3.26
CA VAL A 45 8.99 12.70 -3.96
C VAL A 45 8.76 12.85 -5.46
N GLU A 46 9.74 13.42 -6.17
CA GLU A 46 9.63 13.76 -7.59
C GLU A 46 9.28 12.55 -8.47
N THR A 47 9.81 11.39 -8.11
CA THR A 47 9.60 10.13 -8.85
C THR A 47 8.25 9.46 -8.57
N ASP A 48 7.48 9.94 -7.57
CA ASP A 48 6.13 9.41 -7.34
C ASP A 48 5.12 10.00 -8.30
N ALA A 49 4.76 9.20 -9.30
CA ALA A 49 3.91 9.64 -10.40
C ALA A 49 2.50 10.03 -9.96
N LEU A 50 1.89 9.31 -9.00
CA LEU A 50 0.53 9.59 -8.54
C LEU A 50 0.46 10.98 -7.90
N TYR A 51 1.33 11.22 -6.90
CA TYR A 51 1.28 12.46 -6.14
C TYR A 51 1.71 13.66 -6.97
N THR A 52 2.77 13.50 -7.76
CA THR A 52 3.25 14.56 -8.67
C THR A 52 2.17 14.97 -9.67
N ALA A 53 1.46 14.00 -10.28
CA ALA A 53 0.40 14.27 -11.23
C ALA A 53 -0.84 14.88 -10.56
N ALA A 54 -1.29 14.34 -9.42
CA ALA A 54 -2.45 14.84 -8.69
C ALA A 54 -2.22 16.28 -8.18
N ILE A 55 -1.08 16.55 -7.54
CA ILE A 55 -0.70 17.88 -7.05
C ILE A 55 -0.61 18.90 -8.18
N LYS A 56 0.07 18.55 -9.28
CA LYS A 56 0.16 19.41 -10.46
C LYS A 56 -1.21 19.70 -11.07
N SER A 57 -2.07 18.68 -11.14
CA SER A 57 -3.44 18.83 -11.63
C SER A 57 -4.25 19.77 -10.74
N LEU A 58 -4.14 19.64 -9.41
CA LEU A 58 -4.83 20.51 -8.46
C LEU A 58 -4.36 21.97 -8.58
N GLN A 59 -3.05 22.20 -8.66
CA GLN A 59 -2.48 23.53 -8.83
C GLN A 59 -2.96 24.23 -10.11
N ASN A 60 -3.24 23.47 -11.18
CA ASN A 60 -3.74 23.99 -12.45
C ASN A 60 -5.25 24.26 -12.46
N GLN A 61 -5.99 23.73 -11.47
CA GLN A 61 -7.44 23.83 -11.40
C GLN A 61 -7.84 24.80 -10.30
N ASP A 62 -7.73 25.99 -10.30
CA ASP A 62 -8.08 26.98 -9.26
C ASP A 62 -9.28 26.54 -8.36
N LYS A 63 -9.06 25.50 -7.54
CA LYS A 63 -10.06 24.91 -6.62
C LYS A 63 -10.03 25.52 -5.22
N GLY A 64 -9.35 26.65 -5.05
CA GLY A 64 -9.29 27.35 -3.77
C GLY A 64 -8.31 26.75 -2.75
N ILE A 65 -7.64 25.65 -3.05
CA ILE A 65 -6.59 25.07 -2.21
C ILE A 65 -5.24 25.57 -2.69
N LYS A 66 -4.62 26.43 -1.91
CA LYS A 66 -3.23 26.84 -2.16
C LYS A 66 -2.29 25.82 -1.53
N LEU A 67 -1.30 25.37 -2.29
CA LEU A 67 -0.31 24.40 -1.85
C LEU A 67 1.07 25.03 -1.75
N ASP A 68 1.76 24.74 -0.65
CA ASP A 68 3.20 24.91 -0.48
C ASP A 68 3.84 23.52 -0.60
N VAL A 69 4.38 23.23 -1.78
CA VAL A 69 4.88 21.90 -2.13
C VAL A 69 6.39 21.85 -2.04
N LYS A 70 6.90 21.03 -1.14
CA LYS A 70 8.32 20.72 -1.05
C LYS A 70 8.59 19.37 -1.72
N THR A 71 9.48 19.38 -2.70
CA THR A 71 9.83 18.20 -3.50
C THR A 71 11.18 17.65 -3.08
N PHE A 72 11.30 16.33 -3.03
CA PHE A 72 12.51 15.60 -2.66
C PHE A 72 12.88 14.61 -3.77
N ASP A 73 14.17 14.28 -3.85
CA ASP A 73 14.70 13.32 -4.84
C ASP A 73 14.42 11.85 -4.45
N SER A 74 14.22 11.59 -3.13
CA SER A 74 13.94 10.25 -2.61
C SER A 74 13.09 10.30 -1.33
N TYR A 75 12.46 9.18 -0.99
CA TYR A 75 11.74 9.02 0.27
C TYR A 75 12.67 9.09 1.47
N GLU A 76 13.88 8.55 1.40
CA GLU A 76 14.88 8.65 2.47
C GLU A 76 15.18 10.13 2.79
N ALA A 77 15.50 10.94 1.78
CA ALA A 77 15.75 12.36 1.97
C ALA A 77 14.53 13.13 2.52
N MET A 78 13.33 12.73 2.12
CA MET A 78 12.09 13.31 2.65
C MET A 78 11.91 12.96 4.12
N PHE A 79 12.10 11.71 4.51
CA PHE A 79 11.89 11.23 5.87
C PHE A 79 12.90 11.79 6.85
N ASP A 80 14.16 11.93 6.46
CA ASP A 80 15.20 12.56 7.29
C ASP A 80 14.79 13.96 7.75
N VAL A 81 14.17 14.73 6.88
CA VAL A 81 13.68 16.08 7.20
C VAL A 81 12.36 16.02 7.95
N MET A 82 11.39 15.28 7.40
CA MET A 82 10.01 15.25 7.87
C MET A 82 9.89 14.71 9.29
N ASN A 83 10.60 13.63 9.63
CA ASN A 83 10.53 13.04 10.97
C ASN A 83 11.00 14.02 12.05
N VAL A 84 12.07 14.78 11.80
CA VAL A 84 12.57 15.80 12.74
C VAL A 84 11.55 16.93 12.89
N GLU A 85 10.96 17.37 11.78
CA GLU A 85 9.96 18.43 11.79
C GLU A 85 8.67 18.00 12.49
N LEU A 86 8.14 16.80 12.22
CA LEU A 86 6.94 16.26 12.88
C LEU A 86 7.15 16.10 14.41
N MET A 87 8.31 15.58 14.83
CA MET A 87 8.66 15.47 16.24
C MET A 87 8.73 16.84 16.94
N SER A 88 9.12 17.88 16.23
CA SER A 88 9.13 19.27 16.74
C SER A 88 7.79 19.99 16.61
N LYS A 89 6.70 19.28 16.27
CA LYS A 89 5.35 19.80 16.03
C LYS A 89 5.26 20.75 14.84
N GLY A 90 6.15 20.61 13.88
CA GLY A 90 6.14 21.26 12.58
C GLY A 90 5.89 20.25 11.45
N GLY A 91 6.53 20.50 10.30
CA GLY A 91 6.47 19.62 9.13
C GLY A 91 5.26 19.90 8.22
N PRO A 92 5.04 19.02 7.23
CA PRO A 92 3.94 19.19 6.30
C PRO A 92 2.57 18.99 6.96
N ASP A 93 1.53 19.66 6.45
CA ASP A 93 0.16 19.44 6.90
C ASP A 93 -0.37 18.08 6.45
N VAL A 94 0.03 17.64 5.25
CA VAL A 94 -0.31 16.35 4.68
C VAL A 94 0.95 15.58 4.34
N VAL A 95 1.00 14.33 4.81
CA VAL A 95 2.09 13.39 4.55
C VAL A 95 1.60 12.33 3.58
N LEU A 96 2.36 12.14 2.51
CA LEU A 96 2.06 11.18 1.45
C LEU A 96 3.13 10.09 1.41
N TYR A 97 2.70 8.84 1.43
CA TYR A 97 3.56 7.66 1.53
C TYR A 97 3.40 6.74 0.32
N ASN A 98 4.51 6.07 -0.03
CA ASN A 98 4.51 4.96 -0.97
C ASN A 98 5.27 3.78 -0.34
N SER A 99 4.54 2.72 0.02
CA SER A 99 5.07 1.57 0.76
C SER A 99 6.08 0.72 -0.03
N VAL A 100 6.12 0.86 -1.35
CA VAL A 100 7.07 0.13 -2.20
C VAL A 100 8.40 0.87 -2.34
N GLN A 101 8.37 2.20 -2.24
CA GLN A 101 9.57 3.04 -2.41
C GLN A 101 10.20 3.46 -1.08
N SER A 102 9.60 3.12 0.05
CA SER A 102 10.05 3.58 1.36
C SER A 102 9.86 2.51 2.43
N GLU A 103 10.79 2.48 3.39
CA GLU A 103 10.62 1.69 4.61
C GLU A 103 9.63 2.41 5.53
N ILE A 104 8.44 1.83 5.68
CA ILE A 104 7.36 2.40 6.46
C ILE A 104 6.90 1.40 7.52
N ASP A 105 6.63 1.93 8.69
CA ASP A 105 5.94 1.25 9.77
C ASP A 105 4.65 2.00 10.09
N GLY A 106 3.57 1.65 9.39
CA GLY A 106 2.26 2.30 9.55
C GLY A 106 1.70 2.15 10.98
N TYR A 107 1.95 1.02 11.63
CA TYR A 107 1.50 0.76 13.00
C TYR A 107 2.18 1.71 14.00
N LYS A 108 3.51 1.82 13.96
CA LYS A 108 4.25 2.74 14.85
C LYS A 108 3.97 4.21 14.52
N LEU A 109 3.84 4.55 13.25
CA LEU A 109 3.46 5.91 12.84
C LEU A 109 2.10 6.31 13.41
N ALA A 110 1.10 5.45 13.33
CA ALA A 110 -0.22 5.74 13.90
C ALA A 110 -0.17 5.95 15.42
N GLN A 111 0.64 5.16 16.14
CA GLN A 111 0.81 5.27 17.59
C GLN A 111 1.68 6.45 18.03
N SER A 112 2.44 7.05 17.13
CA SER A 112 3.37 8.16 17.43
C SER A 112 2.69 9.43 17.93
N GLY A 113 1.37 9.59 17.71
CA GLY A 113 0.62 10.82 17.97
C GLY A 113 0.93 11.95 16.98
N MET A 114 1.63 11.67 15.89
CA MET A 114 1.97 12.63 14.84
C MET A 114 0.82 12.88 13.86
N PHE A 115 -0.20 12.00 13.85
CA PHE A 115 -1.30 12.05 12.89
C PHE A 115 -2.64 12.27 13.56
N LEU A 116 -3.52 13.01 12.87
CA LEU A 116 -4.92 13.18 13.27
C LEU A 116 -5.71 11.91 12.94
N PRO A 117 -6.63 11.47 13.81
CA PRO A 117 -7.67 10.52 13.44
C PRO A 117 -8.55 11.09 12.30
N LEU A 118 -8.85 10.26 11.32
CA LEU A 118 -9.60 10.60 10.11
C LEU A 118 -10.98 9.95 10.07
N ASP A 119 -11.48 9.44 11.21
CA ASP A 119 -12.74 8.71 11.31
C ASP A 119 -13.91 9.51 10.73
N GLU A 120 -14.06 10.78 11.15
CA GLU A 120 -15.13 11.67 10.67
C GLU A 120 -15.05 11.91 9.16
N PHE A 121 -13.85 11.88 8.58
CA PHE A 121 -13.65 12.00 7.14
C PHE A 121 -14.12 10.73 6.42
N VAL A 122 -13.71 9.55 6.89
CA VAL A 122 -14.07 8.27 6.28
C VAL A 122 -15.58 7.99 6.39
N GLU A 123 -16.21 8.36 7.51
CA GLU A 123 -17.66 8.23 7.69
C GLU A 123 -18.49 9.01 6.67
N GLN A 124 -17.93 10.04 6.05
CA GLN A 124 -18.58 10.83 5.01
C GLN A 124 -18.41 10.24 3.60
N LEU A 125 -17.52 9.26 3.42
CA LEU A 125 -17.27 8.64 2.13
C LEU A 125 -18.38 7.63 1.78
N ASP A 126 -18.79 7.63 0.53
CA ASP A 126 -19.77 6.66 0.04
C ASP A 126 -19.13 5.26 -0.08
N PRO A 127 -19.55 4.27 0.71
CA PRO A 127 -18.96 2.94 0.69
C PRO A 127 -19.16 2.18 -0.63
N THR A 128 -20.07 2.67 -1.49
CA THR A 128 -20.26 2.11 -2.83
C THR A 128 -19.20 2.59 -3.83
N ILE A 129 -18.49 3.67 -3.51
CA ILE A 129 -17.38 4.23 -4.29
C ILE A 129 -16.05 3.87 -3.64
N TYR A 130 -15.98 3.88 -2.32
CA TYR A 130 -14.77 3.61 -1.54
C TYR A 130 -14.96 2.34 -0.69
N PRO A 131 -14.53 1.16 -1.21
CA PRO A 131 -14.73 -0.10 -0.53
C PRO A 131 -14.17 -0.09 0.89
N LYS A 132 -15.03 -0.44 1.86
CA LYS A 132 -14.67 -0.43 3.28
C LYS A 132 -13.42 -1.29 3.55
N ALA A 133 -13.31 -2.46 2.92
CA ALA A 133 -12.17 -3.34 3.09
C ALA A 133 -10.83 -2.68 2.73
N LEU A 134 -10.80 -1.83 1.70
CA LEU A 134 -9.60 -1.08 1.32
C LEU A 134 -9.36 0.10 2.27
N MET A 135 -10.42 0.80 2.67
CA MET A 135 -10.28 1.95 3.59
C MET A 135 -9.82 1.52 4.97
N ASP A 136 -10.32 0.37 5.47
CA ASP A 136 -9.97 -0.17 6.79
C ASP A 136 -8.47 -0.51 6.94
N ALA A 137 -7.72 -0.65 5.84
CA ALA A 137 -6.27 -0.82 5.92
C ALA A 137 -5.55 0.33 6.64
N GLY A 138 -6.12 1.53 6.63
CA GLY A 138 -5.61 2.69 7.38
C GLY A 138 -6.12 2.80 8.82
N ASN A 139 -6.95 1.83 9.28
CA ASN A 139 -7.45 1.78 10.64
C ASN A 139 -6.46 1.03 11.53
N ILE A 140 -6.01 1.68 12.60
CA ILE A 140 -5.03 1.14 13.55
C ILE A 140 -5.47 1.53 14.96
N ALA A 141 -5.51 0.58 15.87
CA ALA A 141 -6.00 0.77 17.23
C ALA A 141 -7.44 1.35 17.29
N GLY A 142 -8.29 0.88 16.36
CA GLY A 142 -9.69 1.29 16.26
C GLY A 142 -9.90 2.73 15.77
N LYS A 143 -8.89 3.34 15.13
CA LYS A 143 -8.97 4.69 14.56
C LYS A 143 -8.37 4.73 13.16
N GLN A 144 -9.02 5.48 12.29
CA GLN A 144 -8.50 5.73 10.95
C GLN A 144 -7.41 6.79 11.00
N TYR A 145 -6.16 6.43 10.69
CA TYR A 145 -5.03 7.38 10.61
C TYR A 145 -4.60 7.66 9.18
N PHE A 146 -4.80 6.72 8.28
CA PHE A 146 -4.35 6.85 6.90
C PHE A 146 -5.49 6.62 5.91
N ILE A 147 -5.46 7.35 4.81
CA ILE A 147 -6.36 7.17 3.68
C ILE A 147 -5.60 6.45 2.57
N PRO A 148 -5.96 5.21 2.24
CA PRO A 148 -5.42 4.49 1.10
C PRO A 148 -5.86 5.12 -0.23
N PHE A 149 -4.92 5.27 -1.17
CA PHE A 149 -5.20 5.81 -2.51
C PHE A 149 -5.07 4.76 -3.60
N SER A 150 -4.12 3.85 -3.44
CA SER A 150 -3.89 2.77 -4.39
C SER A 150 -3.38 1.52 -3.71
N TYR A 151 -3.62 0.40 -4.38
CA TYR A 151 -3.25 -0.92 -3.90
C TYR A 151 -2.63 -1.78 -5.02
N ASN A 152 -2.04 -2.89 -4.64
CA ASN A 152 -1.56 -3.89 -5.56
C ASN A 152 -1.87 -5.30 -5.08
N LEU A 153 -1.93 -6.23 -6.03
CA LEU A 153 -2.12 -7.67 -5.82
C LEU A 153 -0.92 -8.42 -6.43
N ILE A 154 -0.33 -9.32 -5.69
CA ILE A 154 0.57 -10.30 -6.28
C ILE A 154 -0.27 -11.18 -7.20
N SER A 155 0.20 -11.41 -8.42
CA SER A 155 -0.54 -12.15 -9.42
C SER A 155 0.35 -13.10 -10.19
N THR A 156 -0.20 -14.24 -10.51
CA THR A 156 0.38 -15.20 -11.45
C THR A 156 -0.30 -15.04 -12.80
N PHE A 157 0.46 -15.15 -13.87
CA PHE A 157 -0.01 -15.05 -15.24
C PHE A 157 0.31 -16.33 -15.98
N THR A 158 -0.64 -16.82 -16.76
CA THR A 158 -0.48 -17.98 -17.63
C THR A 158 -1.32 -17.81 -18.90
N SER A 159 -1.17 -18.67 -19.90
CA SER A 159 -2.08 -18.70 -21.03
C SER A 159 -3.31 -19.56 -20.72
N GLU A 160 -4.46 -19.20 -21.29
CA GLU A 160 -5.70 -19.97 -21.19
C GLU A 160 -5.49 -21.41 -21.66
N GLN A 161 -4.72 -21.59 -22.73
CA GLN A 161 -4.38 -22.92 -23.24
C GLN A 161 -3.64 -23.72 -22.18
N ARG A 162 -2.59 -23.18 -21.54
CA ARG A 162 -1.79 -23.88 -20.52
C ARG A 162 -2.62 -24.22 -19.30
N MET A 163 -3.47 -23.29 -18.86
CA MET A 163 -4.37 -23.53 -17.76
C MET A 163 -5.30 -24.70 -18.04
N THR A 164 -5.90 -24.74 -19.23
CA THR A 164 -6.77 -25.84 -19.68
C THR A 164 -6.01 -27.17 -19.78
N GLU A 165 -4.82 -27.18 -20.39
CA GLU A 165 -3.97 -28.38 -20.51
C GLU A 165 -3.60 -28.98 -19.16
N LYS A 166 -3.44 -28.14 -18.14
CA LYS A 166 -3.11 -28.55 -16.77
C LYS A 166 -4.35 -28.89 -15.93
N GLY A 167 -5.52 -28.59 -16.42
CA GLY A 167 -6.79 -28.83 -15.72
C GLY A 167 -7.06 -27.83 -14.60
N TYR A 168 -6.46 -26.64 -14.67
CA TYR A 168 -6.69 -25.56 -13.72
C TYR A 168 -7.76 -24.56 -14.20
N SER A 169 -8.30 -23.83 -13.24
CA SER A 169 -9.27 -22.75 -13.41
C SER A 169 -8.73 -21.44 -12.83
N PRO A 170 -9.14 -20.25 -13.33
CA PRO A 170 -8.83 -18.98 -12.70
C PRO A 170 -9.32 -18.85 -11.25
N GLU A 171 -10.21 -19.74 -10.83
CA GLU A 171 -10.79 -19.77 -9.49
C GLU A 171 -10.04 -20.72 -8.54
N ASP A 172 -9.03 -21.44 -9.02
CA ASP A 172 -8.24 -22.33 -8.17
C ASP A 172 -7.34 -21.53 -7.23
N ASN A 173 -7.04 -22.12 -6.07
CA ASN A 173 -6.12 -21.51 -5.13
C ASN A 173 -4.70 -21.50 -5.71
N VAL A 174 -4.16 -20.32 -5.92
CA VAL A 174 -2.86 -20.12 -6.58
C VAL A 174 -1.71 -20.75 -5.80
N TYR A 175 -1.74 -20.68 -4.47
CA TYR A 175 -0.70 -21.30 -3.62
C TYR A 175 -0.68 -22.81 -3.80
N GLU A 176 -1.85 -23.47 -3.71
CA GLU A 176 -1.97 -24.91 -3.88
C GLU A 176 -1.56 -25.33 -5.29
N MET A 177 -2.00 -24.60 -6.29
CA MET A 177 -1.67 -24.86 -7.69
C MET A 177 -0.16 -24.77 -7.94
N LEU A 178 0.50 -23.74 -7.47
CA LEU A 178 1.94 -23.57 -7.64
C LEU A 178 2.75 -24.57 -6.81
N LEU A 179 2.29 -24.93 -5.62
CA LEU A 179 2.89 -26.01 -4.82
C LEU A 179 2.80 -27.33 -5.55
N HIS A 180 1.63 -27.70 -6.10
CA HIS A 180 1.44 -28.93 -6.88
C HIS A 180 2.34 -28.96 -8.12
N GLU A 181 2.42 -27.87 -8.87
CA GLU A 181 3.31 -27.78 -10.04
C GLU A 181 4.78 -27.93 -9.63
N SER A 182 5.15 -27.36 -8.50
CA SER A 182 6.49 -27.46 -7.96
C SER A 182 6.88 -28.90 -7.63
N ASP A 183 5.99 -29.66 -6.99
CA ASP A 183 6.22 -31.08 -6.69
C ASP A 183 6.37 -31.91 -7.96
N SER A 184 5.58 -31.63 -9.00
CA SER A 184 5.69 -32.28 -10.30
C SER A 184 6.97 -31.96 -11.06
N LEU A 185 7.50 -30.75 -10.85
CA LEU A 185 8.74 -30.26 -11.48
C LEU A 185 10.00 -30.82 -10.82
N MET A 186 9.96 -31.06 -9.52
CA MET A 186 11.06 -31.70 -8.82
C MET A 186 11.27 -33.18 -9.32
N SER A 187 10.24 -33.77 -9.89
CA SER A 187 10.29 -35.13 -10.47
C SER A 187 10.76 -35.17 -11.92
N LEU A 188 10.73 -34.05 -12.65
CA LEU A 188 11.16 -33.96 -14.05
C LEU A 188 12.62 -33.46 -14.12
N SER A 189 13.54 -34.41 -13.99
CA SER A 189 14.98 -34.23 -14.07
C SER A 189 15.44 -33.27 -15.20
N ASP A 190 16.39 -32.39 -14.89
CA ASP A 190 17.40 -31.77 -15.75
C ASP A 190 16.95 -30.91 -16.95
N LYS A 191 15.66 -30.70 -17.18
CA LYS A 191 15.18 -29.77 -18.21
C LYS A 191 14.42 -28.63 -17.58
N VAL A 192 14.69 -27.43 -18.10
CA VAL A 192 14.12 -26.14 -17.75
C VAL A 192 12.85 -26.19 -16.87
N PRO A 193 12.87 -25.64 -15.65
CA PRO A 193 11.65 -25.60 -14.84
C PRO A 193 10.57 -24.86 -15.62
N THR A 194 9.44 -25.51 -15.80
CA THR A 194 8.31 -25.01 -16.56
C THR A 194 7.46 -24.00 -15.78
N THR A 195 7.88 -23.65 -14.56
CA THR A 195 7.08 -22.85 -13.64
C THR A 195 7.90 -21.80 -12.89
N MET A 196 7.23 -20.76 -12.52
CA MET A 196 7.64 -19.68 -11.63
C MET A 196 8.87 -18.88 -12.05
N MET A 197 8.63 -17.87 -12.86
CA MET A 197 9.45 -16.66 -12.80
C MET A 197 8.81 -15.72 -11.79
N ILE A 198 9.27 -15.72 -10.53
CA ILE A 198 9.14 -14.52 -9.72
C ILE A 198 10.24 -13.60 -10.16
N TYR A 199 9.85 -12.54 -10.85
CA TYR A 199 10.80 -11.62 -11.48
C TYR A 199 11.59 -10.82 -10.43
N ARG A 200 11.03 -10.61 -9.26
CA ARG A 200 11.71 -10.09 -8.06
C ARG A 200 11.26 -10.88 -6.84
N PRO A 201 12.16 -11.24 -5.93
CA PRO A 201 11.73 -11.74 -4.63
C PRO A 201 11.04 -10.57 -3.94
N ASP A 202 9.72 -10.64 -3.86
CA ASP A 202 9.04 -9.78 -2.92
C ASP A 202 9.49 -10.12 -1.51
N PRO A 203 9.58 -9.13 -0.65
CA PRO A 203 9.78 -9.39 0.76
C PRO A 203 8.74 -10.39 1.26
N ILE A 204 9.16 -11.33 2.11
CA ILE A 204 8.27 -12.36 2.66
C ILE A 204 6.98 -11.79 3.26
N ASN A 205 7.05 -10.57 3.84
CA ASN A 205 5.89 -9.88 4.38
C ASN A 205 4.79 -9.64 3.34
N THR A 206 5.14 -9.34 2.09
CA THR A 206 4.13 -9.13 1.03
C THR A 206 3.34 -10.41 0.75
N PHE A 207 3.99 -11.58 0.78
CA PHE A 207 3.29 -12.85 0.65
C PHE A 207 2.44 -13.18 1.87
N ILE A 208 2.94 -12.91 3.09
CA ILE A 208 2.19 -13.07 4.33
C ILE A 208 0.94 -12.19 4.30
N ASP A 209 1.09 -10.92 3.93
CA ASP A 209 0.01 -9.95 3.85
C ASP A 209 -1.04 -10.37 2.81
N CYS A 210 -0.63 -10.71 1.58
CA CYS A 210 -1.56 -11.15 0.53
C CYS A 210 -2.26 -12.48 0.84
N ALA A 211 -1.60 -13.37 1.60
CA ALA A 211 -2.22 -14.58 2.10
C ALA A 211 -3.26 -14.33 3.20
N GLY A 212 -3.35 -13.11 3.72
CA GLY A 212 -4.21 -12.75 4.84
C GLY A 212 -3.74 -13.30 6.18
N VAL A 213 -2.47 -13.74 6.26
CA VAL A 213 -1.87 -14.26 7.50
C VAL A 213 -1.45 -13.09 8.37
N LYS A 214 -1.97 -13.03 9.58
CA LYS A 214 -1.69 -11.95 10.53
C LYS A 214 -0.61 -12.33 11.52
N LEU A 215 0.36 -11.46 11.71
CA LEU A 215 1.40 -11.63 12.72
C LEU A 215 0.96 -11.05 14.07
N PHE A 216 0.21 -9.98 14.04
CA PHE A 216 -0.41 -9.34 15.19
C PHE A 216 -1.71 -8.65 14.78
N ASP A 217 -2.53 -8.39 15.75
CA ASP A 217 -3.78 -7.64 15.58
C ASP A 217 -3.49 -6.13 15.66
N ASN A 218 -3.85 -5.39 14.61
CA ASN A 218 -3.59 -3.96 14.54
C ASN A 218 -4.38 -3.13 15.55
N ASP A 219 -5.52 -3.65 16.07
CA ASP A 219 -6.36 -2.93 17.00
C ASP A 219 -5.91 -3.13 18.44
N THR A 220 -5.53 -4.36 18.80
CA THR A 220 -5.16 -4.71 20.18
C THR A 220 -3.66 -4.73 20.42
N GLY A 221 -2.85 -4.89 19.37
CA GLY A 221 -1.41 -5.14 19.45
C GLY A 221 -1.06 -6.56 19.94
N ASP A 222 -2.05 -7.46 20.02
CA ASP A 222 -1.79 -8.83 20.42
C ASP A 222 -1.15 -9.66 19.31
N MET A 223 -0.21 -10.50 19.65
CA MET A 223 0.36 -11.50 18.74
C MET A 223 -0.69 -12.55 18.37
N VAL A 224 -0.97 -12.75 17.08
CA VAL A 224 -2.01 -13.68 16.60
C VAL A 224 -1.47 -14.67 15.55
N VAL A 225 -0.16 -14.87 15.49
CA VAL A 225 0.51 -15.69 14.48
C VAL A 225 -0.02 -17.13 14.49
N ASP A 226 -0.67 -17.54 13.41
CA ASP A 226 -0.92 -18.97 13.16
C ASP A 226 0.35 -19.62 12.61
N ARG A 227 0.89 -20.59 13.37
CA ARG A 227 2.14 -21.27 13.01
C ARG A 227 2.01 -22.08 11.72
N ALA A 228 0.87 -22.75 11.54
CA ALA A 228 0.69 -23.65 10.39
C ALA A 228 0.55 -22.84 9.09
N GLU A 229 -0.22 -21.76 9.11
CA GLU A 229 -0.37 -20.87 7.97
C GLU A 229 0.96 -20.19 7.61
N LEU A 230 1.69 -19.70 8.61
CA LEU A 230 3.01 -19.10 8.36
C LEU A 230 4.00 -20.12 7.78
N GLU A 231 4.03 -21.36 8.29
CA GLU A 231 4.89 -22.42 7.76
C GLU A 231 4.56 -22.74 6.31
N GLU A 232 3.30 -22.77 5.96
CA GLU A 232 2.85 -23.01 4.59
C GLU A 232 3.30 -21.91 3.63
N ILE A 233 3.14 -20.65 4.02
CA ILE A 233 3.65 -19.52 3.22
C ILE A 233 5.18 -19.55 3.13
N CYS A 234 5.88 -19.82 4.23
CA CYS A 234 7.34 -19.96 4.21
C CYS A 234 7.79 -21.10 3.29
N ARG A 235 7.08 -22.23 3.26
CA ARG A 235 7.37 -23.32 2.33
C ARG A 235 7.15 -22.89 0.89
N PHE A 236 6.07 -22.17 0.60
CA PHE A 236 5.82 -21.61 -0.72
C PHE A 236 6.94 -20.64 -1.14
N VAL A 237 7.33 -19.71 -0.29
CA VAL A 237 8.42 -18.76 -0.55
C VAL A 237 9.76 -19.48 -0.74
N LYS A 238 10.04 -20.53 0.05
CA LYS A 238 11.25 -21.34 -0.09
C LYS A 238 11.36 -21.96 -1.48
N LEU A 239 10.26 -22.43 -2.06
CA LEU A 239 10.26 -22.94 -3.44
C LEU A 239 10.74 -21.89 -4.45
N ASN A 240 10.42 -20.62 -4.21
CA ASN A 240 10.93 -19.54 -5.02
C ASN A 240 12.45 -19.38 -4.92
N TYR A 241 13.00 -19.47 -3.72
CA TYR A 241 14.45 -19.42 -3.50
C TYR A 241 15.13 -20.57 -4.23
N ASP A 242 14.65 -21.78 -4.08
CA ASP A 242 15.19 -22.96 -4.75
C ASP A 242 15.16 -22.83 -6.27
N ASN A 243 14.07 -22.29 -6.81
CA ASN A 243 13.93 -22.04 -8.25
C ASN A 243 14.86 -20.94 -8.75
N GLN A 244 15.06 -19.88 -7.97
CA GLN A 244 16.00 -18.78 -8.33
C GLN A 244 17.45 -19.28 -8.37
N GLU A 245 17.88 -20.10 -7.43
CA GLU A 245 19.22 -20.68 -7.45
C GLU A 245 19.44 -21.60 -8.67
N LYS A 246 18.43 -22.38 -9.02
CA LYS A 246 18.45 -23.16 -10.26
C LYS A 246 18.51 -22.25 -11.48
N LYS A 247 17.76 -21.17 -11.50
CA LYS A 247 17.72 -20.18 -12.56
C LYS A 247 19.06 -19.45 -12.73
N LYS A 248 19.75 -19.05 -11.66
CA LYS A 248 21.08 -18.44 -11.73
C LYS A 248 22.07 -19.32 -12.48
N LYS A 249 21.98 -20.63 -12.29
CA LYS A 249 22.80 -21.61 -13.02
C LYS A 249 22.42 -21.74 -14.50
N MET A 250 21.20 -21.34 -14.88
CA MET A 250 20.66 -21.45 -16.23
C MET A 250 20.73 -20.12 -17.02
N THR A 251 20.90 -18.96 -16.36
CA THR A 251 20.81 -17.64 -17.00
C THR A 251 21.83 -17.40 -18.09
N ASN A 252 22.92 -18.12 -18.15
CA ASN A 252 23.88 -18.00 -19.25
C ASN A 252 23.34 -18.55 -20.59
N GLN A 253 22.26 -19.33 -20.58
CA GLN A 253 21.59 -19.83 -21.80
C GLN A 253 20.32 -19.04 -22.16
N PHE A 254 19.74 -18.31 -21.18
CA PHE A 254 18.44 -17.66 -21.33
C PHE A 254 18.43 -16.35 -22.09
N SER A 255 19.55 -15.64 -22.17
CA SER A 255 19.59 -14.29 -22.78
C SER A 255 19.34 -14.28 -24.29
N ASN A 256 19.45 -15.42 -24.94
CA ASN A 256 19.34 -15.52 -26.39
C ASN A 256 18.06 -16.20 -26.93
N ASP A 257 17.23 -16.77 -26.05
CA ASP A 257 16.10 -17.60 -26.49
C ASP A 257 14.81 -17.34 -25.69
N PHE A 258 14.49 -16.04 -25.49
CA PHE A 258 13.26 -15.66 -24.79
C PHE A 258 11.99 -16.22 -25.46
N ALA A 259 12.02 -16.38 -26.78
CA ALA A 259 10.93 -16.94 -27.55
C ALA A 259 10.75 -18.46 -27.32
N GLY A 260 11.84 -19.22 -27.23
CA GLY A 260 11.78 -20.65 -26.89
C GLY A 260 11.47 -20.91 -25.40
N ALA A 261 11.74 -19.94 -24.55
CA ALA A 261 11.42 -20.02 -23.15
C ALA A 261 9.90 -19.85 -22.86
N ALA A 262 9.20 -19.04 -23.65
CA ALA A 262 7.76 -18.82 -23.47
C ALA A 262 6.94 -20.11 -23.63
N ASP A 263 7.36 -21.03 -24.50
CA ASP A 263 6.74 -22.34 -24.66
C ASP A 263 7.02 -23.28 -23.47
N SER A 264 8.05 -22.99 -22.68
CA SER A 264 8.45 -23.80 -21.53
C SER A 264 7.92 -23.29 -20.20
N PHE A 265 7.46 -22.03 -20.12
CA PHE A 265 6.92 -21.43 -18.89
C PHE A 265 5.41 -21.68 -18.77
N THR A 266 5.01 -22.25 -17.67
CA THR A 266 3.58 -22.46 -17.38
C THR A 266 2.99 -21.24 -16.68
N PHE A 267 3.72 -20.62 -15.75
CA PHE A 267 3.24 -19.50 -14.95
C PHE A 267 4.31 -18.43 -14.75
N PHE A 268 3.88 -17.18 -14.72
CA PHE A 268 4.70 -16.03 -14.38
C PHE A 268 4.08 -15.34 -13.15
N THR A 269 4.82 -15.25 -12.07
CA THR A 269 4.37 -14.55 -10.86
C THR A 269 5.09 -13.22 -10.75
N GLU A 270 4.36 -12.15 -10.56
CA GLU A 270 4.91 -10.82 -10.42
C GLU A 270 4.10 -9.98 -9.43
N SER A 271 4.82 -9.23 -8.60
CA SER A 271 4.26 -8.35 -7.58
C SER A 271 3.98 -6.94 -8.07
N PHE A 272 4.48 -6.59 -9.26
CA PHE A 272 4.41 -5.22 -9.75
C PHE A 272 3.08 -4.92 -10.46
N ALA A 273 2.39 -3.85 -9.98
CA ALA A 273 1.28 -3.20 -10.66
C ALA A 273 0.36 -4.12 -11.47
N PHE A 274 -0.39 -4.95 -10.77
CA PHE A 274 -1.26 -5.99 -11.30
C PHE A 274 -1.97 -5.60 -12.62
N MET A 275 -2.63 -4.46 -12.67
CA MET A 275 -3.38 -4.04 -13.86
C MET A 275 -2.48 -3.77 -15.06
N ASN A 276 -1.34 -3.11 -14.84
CA ASN A 276 -0.41 -2.77 -15.91
C ASN A 276 0.32 -4.00 -16.42
N ASN A 277 0.72 -4.90 -15.52
CA ASN A 277 1.38 -6.13 -15.88
C ASN A 277 0.46 -7.07 -16.66
N PHE A 278 -0.79 -7.19 -16.28
CA PHE A 278 -1.75 -7.98 -17.04
C PHE A 278 -1.79 -7.56 -18.50
N ARG A 279 -1.90 -6.28 -18.76
CA ARG A 279 -1.88 -5.74 -20.10
C ARG A 279 -0.57 -6.01 -20.85
N TYR A 280 0.56 -5.84 -20.19
CA TYR A 280 1.87 -6.11 -20.74
C TYR A 280 2.02 -7.58 -21.13
N TYR A 281 1.65 -8.49 -20.24
CA TYR A 281 1.71 -9.93 -20.50
C TYR A 281 0.73 -10.36 -21.58
N GLN A 282 -0.49 -9.82 -21.57
CA GLN A 282 -1.47 -10.05 -22.62
C GLN A 282 -0.89 -9.63 -23.99
N ALA A 283 -0.25 -8.50 -24.09
CA ALA A 283 0.30 -8.00 -25.37
C ALA A 283 1.53 -8.79 -25.85
N MET A 284 2.44 -9.12 -24.93
CA MET A 284 3.69 -9.81 -25.25
C MET A 284 3.50 -11.30 -25.45
N PHE A 285 2.93 -11.97 -24.47
CA PHE A 285 2.91 -13.42 -24.44
C PHE A 285 1.75 -14.03 -25.19
N SER A 286 0.58 -13.37 -25.25
CA SER A 286 -0.58 -13.93 -25.98
C SER A 286 -0.26 -14.20 -27.46
N LYS A 287 0.57 -13.37 -28.08
CA LYS A 287 1.03 -13.58 -29.48
C LYS A 287 2.05 -14.71 -29.59
N MET A 288 2.91 -14.86 -28.59
CA MET A 288 3.97 -15.88 -28.60
C MET A 288 3.40 -17.29 -28.41
N VAL A 289 2.45 -17.42 -27.50
CA VAL A 289 1.79 -18.70 -27.20
C VAL A 289 0.51 -18.93 -28.01
N ASN A 290 0.11 -17.95 -28.84
CA ASN A 290 -1.12 -17.95 -29.64
C ASN A 290 -2.38 -18.29 -28.79
N SER A 291 -2.43 -17.77 -27.57
CA SER A 291 -3.52 -17.96 -26.63
C SER A 291 -3.67 -16.72 -25.76
N PRO A 292 -4.89 -16.33 -25.35
CA PRO A 292 -5.09 -15.28 -24.36
C PRO A 292 -4.33 -15.56 -23.06
N MET A 293 -3.92 -14.50 -22.38
CA MET A 293 -3.36 -14.61 -21.05
C MET A 293 -4.45 -14.48 -20.00
N VAL A 294 -4.27 -15.21 -18.91
CA VAL A 294 -5.14 -15.17 -17.73
C VAL A 294 -4.34 -14.64 -16.55
N ALA A 295 -4.90 -13.69 -15.81
CA ALA A 295 -4.36 -13.22 -14.57
C ALA A 295 -5.03 -13.96 -13.40
N MET A 296 -4.21 -14.47 -12.51
CA MET A 296 -4.64 -15.20 -11.31
C MET A 296 -4.00 -14.53 -10.09
N PRO A 297 -4.67 -13.55 -9.48
CA PRO A 297 -4.20 -12.96 -8.24
C PRO A 297 -4.15 -13.99 -7.12
N PHE A 298 -3.21 -13.81 -6.19
CA PHE A 298 -3.13 -14.64 -5.00
C PHE A 298 -4.34 -14.37 -4.10
N HIS A 299 -5.11 -15.40 -3.86
CA HIS A 299 -6.19 -15.38 -2.87
C HIS A 299 -5.62 -15.39 -1.45
N LYS A 300 -6.47 -15.12 -0.46
CA LYS A 300 -6.13 -15.47 0.93
C LYS A 300 -5.85 -16.97 1.03
N LEU A 301 -4.97 -17.35 1.94
CA LEU A 301 -4.65 -18.76 2.17
C LEU A 301 -5.92 -19.57 2.47
N HIS A 302 -6.04 -20.75 1.88
CA HIS A 302 -7.22 -21.64 2.00
C HIS A 302 -8.56 -21.02 1.54
N ASN A 303 -8.51 -19.94 0.74
CA ASN A 303 -9.70 -19.29 0.19
C ASN A 303 -9.52 -19.08 -1.31
N THR A 304 -10.59 -19.24 -2.08
CA THR A 304 -10.60 -19.05 -3.55
C THR A 304 -11.50 -17.91 -4.01
N GLN A 305 -12.08 -17.17 -3.08
CA GLN A 305 -13.04 -16.12 -3.37
C GLN A 305 -12.64 -14.74 -2.80
N GLU A 306 -11.58 -14.68 -2.00
CA GLU A 306 -11.20 -13.47 -1.29
C GLU A 306 -9.76 -13.07 -1.58
N PHE A 307 -9.57 -11.77 -1.72
CA PHE A 307 -8.25 -11.18 -1.90
C PHE A 307 -7.91 -10.23 -0.74
N CYS A 308 -6.62 -10.19 -0.40
CA CYS A 308 -6.05 -9.23 0.53
C CYS A 308 -4.90 -8.48 -0.17
N PRO A 309 -5.18 -7.37 -0.88
CA PRO A 309 -4.13 -6.56 -1.47
C PRO A 309 -3.33 -5.82 -0.41
N TYR A 310 -2.13 -5.42 -0.79
CA TYR A 310 -1.37 -4.45 -0.02
C TYR A 310 -1.55 -3.03 -0.57
N ILE A 311 -1.65 -2.08 0.35
CA ILE A 311 -1.77 -0.66 0.04
C ILE A 311 -0.40 -0.13 -0.38
N VAL A 312 -0.35 0.54 -1.51
CA VAL A 312 0.89 1.14 -2.04
C VAL A 312 0.97 2.61 -1.69
N CYS A 313 0.00 3.40 -2.12
CA CYS A 313 -0.03 4.83 -1.85
C CYS A 313 -1.09 5.15 -0.81
N PHE A 314 -0.73 5.91 0.20
CA PHE A 314 -1.63 6.36 1.25
C PHE A 314 -1.17 7.68 1.85
N GLY A 315 -2.04 8.36 2.59
CA GLY A 315 -1.71 9.64 3.20
C GLY A 315 -2.34 9.81 4.57
N GLY A 316 -1.72 10.66 5.37
CA GLY A 316 -2.21 11.06 6.69
C GLY A 316 -2.13 12.56 6.88
N VAL A 317 -2.82 13.07 7.89
CA VAL A 317 -2.86 14.48 8.26
C VAL A 317 -2.06 14.70 9.53
N ASN A 318 -1.14 15.66 9.51
CA ASN A 318 -0.34 16.03 10.68
C ASN A 318 -1.23 16.51 11.84
N ALA A 319 -1.04 15.95 13.02
CA ALA A 319 -1.79 16.32 14.23
C ALA A 319 -1.67 17.82 14.60
N ASN A 320 -0.65 18.50 14.12
CA ASN A 320 -0.41 19.92 14.41
C ASN A 320 -0.82 20.86 13.27
N THR A 321 -1.48 20.35 12.21
CA THR A 321 -1.99 21.20 11.12
C THR A 321 -2.93 22.29 11.63
N LYS A 322 -2.90 23.44 10.98
CA LYS A 322 -3.84 24.54 11.24
C LYS A 322 -5.04 24.55 10.29
N SER A 323 -5.04 23.64 9.32
CA SER A 323 -6.02 23.58 8.23
C SER A 323 -6.49 22.15 7.96
N PRO A 324 -7.05 21.42 8.96
CA PRO A 324 -7.46 20.03 8.80
C PRO A 324 -8.49 19.86 7.68
N GLU A 325 -9.44 20.77 7.51
CA GLU A 325 -10.46 20.72 6.47
C GLU A 325 -9.83 20.76 5.07
N LYS A 326 -8.88 21.66 4.84
CA LYS A 326 -8.14 21.74 3.56
C LYS A 326 -7.28 20.48 3.33
N ALA A 327 -6.71 19.90 4.42
CA ALA A 327 -5.97 18.65 4.34
C ALA A 327 -6.89 17.51 3.90
N TYR A 328 -8.10 17.42 4.44
CA TYR A 328 -9.11 16.43 4.02
C TYR A 328 -9.53 16.64 2.57
N GLU A 329 -9.74 17.87 2.15
CA GLU A 329 -10.06 18.18 0.74
C GLU A 329 -8.94 17.73 -0.21
N LEU A 330 -7.67 17.88 0.19
CA LEU A 330 -6.53 17.39 -0.59
C LEU A 330 -6.51 15.85 -0.64
N LEU A 331 -6.66 15.17 0.51
CA LEU A 331 -6.73 13.70 0.53
C LEU A 331 -7.87 13.19 -0.35
N LYS A 332 -9.05 13.83 -0.26
CA LYS A 332 -10.20 13.50 -1.12
C LYS A 332 -9.90 13.71 -2.59
N TYR A 333 -9.21 14.80 -2.93
CA TYR A 333 -8.82 15.07 -4.30
C TYR A 333 -7.88 13.99 -4.86
N ILE A 334 -6.90 13.54 -4.06
CA ILE A 334 -5.97 12.48 -4.46
C ILE A 334 -6.72 11.14 -4.59
N LEU A 335 -7.62 10.84 -3.64
CA LEU A 335 -8.43 9.62 -3.64
C LEU A 335 -9.32 9.52 -4.90
N ASP A 336 -9.85 10.66 -5.37
CA ASP A 336 -10.70 10.74 -6.56
C ASP A 336 -9.91 10.98 -7.85
N TYR A 337 -8.60 11.13 -7.74
CA TYR A 337 -7.81 11.49 -8.90
C TYR A 337 -7.90 10.39 -9.96
N LYS A 338 -8.62 10.74 -11.01
CA LYS A 338 -8.69 9.88 -12.20
C LYS A 338 -7.45 10.15 -13.03
N VAL A 339 -6.63 9.15 -13.19
CA VAL A 339 -5.52 9.19 -14.13
C VAL A 339 -6.13 9.31 -15.52
N SER A 340 -6.42 10.53 -15.95
CA SER A 340 -7.01 10.79 -17.27
C SER A 340 -5.93 11.13 -18.27
N ASN A 341 -5.89 10.47 -19.42
CA ASN A 341 -5.20 10.80 -20.68
C ASN A 341 -3.73 11.28 -20.59
N SER A 342 -3.20 11.38 -19.40
CA SER A 342 -1.86 11.82 -19.09
C SER A 342 -1.08 10.74 -18.37
N TRP A 343 -1.37 9.48 -18.70
CA TRP A 343 -0.44 8.42 -18.33
C TRP A 343 0.90 8.90 -18.87
N PRO A 344 1.86 9.24 -18.01
CA PRO A 344 3.17 9.62 -18.50
C PRO A 344 3.57 8.50 -19.44
N LYS A 345 4.13 8.87 -20.59
CA LYS A 345 4.70 7.87 -21.49
C LYS A 345 5.55 6.97 -20.62
N TYR A 346 5.43 5.68 -20.76
CA TYR A 346 6.06 4.65 -19.94
C TYR A 346 7.55 4.90 -19.64
N GLU A 347 8.20 5.74 -20.43
CA GLU A 347 9.58 6.19 -20.26
C GLU A 347 9.79 7.18 -19.10
N GLU A 348 8.71 7.79 -18.57
CA GLU A 348 8.82 8.86 -17.57
C GLU A 348 8.25 8.45 -16.20
N SER A 349 7.66 7.23 -16.06
CA SER A 349 6.86 7.05 -14.88
C SER A 349 6.82 5.69 -14.33
N GLY A 350 6.69 5.78 -13.16
CA GLY A 350 6.28 4.87 -12.18
C GLY A 350 5.19 3.88 -12.57
N VAL A 351 5.25 2.82 -11.89
CA VAL A 351 4.37 1.68 -11.86
C VAL A 351 2.95 2.15 -11.51
N TYR A 352 1.95 1.73 -12.27
CA TYR A 352 0.55 2.06 -12.02
C TYR A 352 -0.09 1.01 -11.13
N TYR A 353 -0.53 1.47 -9.98
CA TYR A 353 -1.25 0.67 -9.01
C TYR A 353 -2.76 0.86 -9.16
N ALA A 354 -3.53 -0.12 -8.71
CA ALA A 354 -4.98 -0.06 -8.77
C ALA A 354 -5.53 1.02 -7.82
N PRO A 355 -6.34 1.96 -8.30
CA PRO A 355 -6.97 2.97 -7.43
C PRO A 355 -7.94 2.34 -6.43
N VAL A 356 -8.02 2.91 -5.21
CA VAL A 356 -9.00 2.52 -4.19
C VAL A 356 -10.41 2.95 -4.57
N SER A 357 -10.57 4.14 -5.13
CA SER A 357 -11.86 4.61 -5.63
C SER A 357 -12.33 3.74 -6.82
N LEU A 358 -13.49 3.10 -6.69
CA LEU A 358 -14.05 2.26 -7.77
C LEU A 358 -14.33 3.06 -9.05
N GLU A 359 -14.68 4.33 -8.95
CA GLU A 359 -14.84 5.17 -10.13
C GLU A 359 -13.50 5.43 -10.84
N ALA A 360 -12.43 5.68 -10.07
CA ALA A 360 -11.09 5.84 -10.61
C ALA A 360 -10.56 4.51 -11.17
N TYR A 361 -10.86 3.39 -10.49
CA TYR A 361 -10.53 2.05 -10.95
C TYR A 361 -11.18 1.72 -12.30
N GLN A 362 -12.49 1.95 -12.43
CA GLN A 362 -13.21 1.74 -13.69
C GLN A 362 -12.68 2.65 -14.80
N ALA A 363 -12.37 3.90 -14.50
CA ALA A 363 -11.74 4.80 -15.45
C ALA A 363 -10.39 4.27 -15.93
N ALA A 364 -9.57 3.71 -15.02
CA ALA A 364 -8.29 3.09 -15.37
C ALA A 364 -8.49 1.83 -16.24
N VAL A 365 -9.50 0.99 -15.96
CA VAL A 365 -9.81 -0.18 -16.79
C VAL A 365 -10.22 0.26 -18.22
N VAL A 366 -11.05 1.29 -18.34
CA VAL A 366 -11.45 1.85 -19.65
C VAL A 366 -10.22 2.36 -20.41
N GLU A 367 -9.32 3.07 -19.74
CA GLU A 367 -8.10 3.59 -20.36
C GLU A 367 -7.15 2.47 -20.78
N LEU A 368 -7.03 1.39 -19.98
CA LEU A 368 -6.32 0.18 -20.37
C LEU A 368 -6.93 -0.51 -21.60
N SER A 369 -8.18 -0.26 -21.91
CA SER A 369 -8.88 -0.77 -23.10
C SER A 369 -8.55 0.03 -24.36
N GLU A 370 -7.94 1.20 -24.23
CA GLU A 370 -7.49 1.99 -25.38
C GLU A 370 -6.12 1.48 -25.91
N LYS A 371 -5.87 1.75 -27.19
CA LYS A 371 -4.63 1.34 -27.85
C LYS A 371 -3.46 2.25 -27.41
N LEU A 372 -2.48 1.71 -26.69
CA LEU A 372 -1.25 2.43 -26.34
C LEU A 372 -0.03 1.87 -27.10
N GLY A 373 0.88 2.75 -27.48
CA GLY A 373 2.21 2.38 -27.97
C GLY A 373 3.17 2.18 -26.78
N TYR A 374 3.91 1.09 -26.78
CA TYR A 374 4.94 0.78 -25.81
C TYR A 374 6.27 0.61 -26.52
N GLY A 375 6.97 1.71 -26.76
CA GLY A 375 8.16 1.67 -27.61
C GLY A 375 7.86 1.02 -28.97
N PRO A 376 8.60 -0.03 -29.37
CA PRO A 376 8.33 -0.77 -30.60
C PRO A 376 7.13 -1.73 -30.51
N VAL A 377 6.57 -1.93 -29.32
CA VAL A 377 5.47 -2.89 -29.09
C VAL A 377 4.15 -2.14 -29.02
N THR A 378 3.20 -2.53 -29.85
CA THR A 378 1.82 -2.07 -29.73
C THR A 378 1.13 -2.96 -28.70
N VAL A 379 0.81 -2.40 -27.55
CA VAL A 379 0.02 -3.09 -26.51
C VAL A 379 -1.41 -3.18 -27.02
N LEU A 380 -1.95 -4.38 -27.06
CA LEU A 380 -3.37 -4.58 -27.42
C LEU A 380 -4.27 -4.04 -26.32
N PRO A 381 -5.38 -3.42 -26.66
CA PRO A 381 -6.39 -3.05 -25.65
C PRO A 381 -6.89 -4.30 -24.92
N LEU A 382 -7.34 -4.11 -23.67
CA LEU A 382 -8.05 -5.18 -22.98
C LEU A 382 -9.28 -5.58 -23.79
N THR A 383 -9.57 -6.88 -23.80
CA THR A 383 -10.85 -7.37 -24.28
C THR A 383 -11.95 -7.02 -23.26
N GLU A 384 -13.21 -7.06 -23.69
CA GLU A 384 -14.35 -6.86 -22.79
C GLU A 384 -14.33 -7.88 -21.64
N GLU A 385 -14.01 -9.14 -21.94
CA GLU A 385 -13.86 -10.22 -20.97
C GLU A 385 -12.76 -9.92 -19.95
N ASN A 386 -11.59 -9.46 -20.38
CA ASN A 386 -10.49 -9.11 -19.48
C ASN A 386 -10.82 -7.89 -18.60
N ALA A 387 -11.55 -6.92 -19.13
CA ALA A 387 -12.02 -5.78 -18.36
C ALA A 387 -13.06 -6.20 -17.29
N GLU A 388 -13.94 -7.14 -17.62
CA GLU A 388 -14.88 -7.73 -16.67
C GLU A 388 -14.14 -8.52 -15.58
N GLN A 389 -13.15 -9.33 -15.94
CA GLN A 389 -12.32 -10.07 -14.99
C GLN A 389 -11.65 -9.13 -13.98
N LEU A 390 -11.04 -8.03 -14.43
CA LEU A 390 -10.45 -7.04 -13.53
C LEU A 390 -11.48 -6.45 -12.57
N THR A 391 -12.69 -6.17 -13.07
CA THR A 391 -13.78 -5.64 -12.26
C THR A 391 -14.24 -6.64 -11.19
N GLU A 392 -14.36 -7.92 -11.54
CA GLU A 392 -14.68 -8.99 -10.57
C GLU A 392 -13.63 -9.16 -9.49
N ILE A 393 -12.33 -9.07 -9.84
CA ILE A 393 -11.25 -9.12 -8.85
C ILE A 393 -11.41 -8.03 -7.80
N SER A 394 -11.71 -6.78 -8.23
CA SER A 394 -11.89 -5.67 -7.29
C SER A 394 -13.06 -5.86 -6.32
N ARG A 395 -14.11 -6.60 -6.72
CA ARG A 395 -15.27 -6.91 -5.87
C ARG A 395 -15.02 -8.01 -4.84
N LYS A 396 -14.00 -8.84 -5.07
CA LYS A 396 -13.61 -9.95 -4.19
C LYS A 396 -12.58 -9.53 -3.13
N ILE A 397 -12.23 -8.25 -3.05
CA ILE A 397 -11.37 -7.72 -1.99
C ILE A 397 -12.18 -7.63 -0.71
N THR A 398 -11.78 -8.39 0.31
CA THR A 398 -12.46 -8.46 1.61
C THR A 398 -11.61 -7.92 2.76
N ASP A 399 -10.32 -7.70 2.51
CA ASP A 399 -9.35 -7.18 3.47
C ASP A 399 -8.24 -6.46 2.71
N ALA A 400 -7.47 -5.62 3.37
CA ALA A 400 -6.29 -4.98 2.80
C ALA A 400 -5.33 -4.56 3.92
N VAL A 401 -4.04 -4.46 3.61
CA VAL A 401 -3.02 -4.11 4.61
C VAL A 401 -2.12 -2.99 4.10
N ILE A 402 -1.68 -2.12 5.01
CA ILE A 402 -0.50 -1.26 4.78
C ILE A 402 0.72 -2.09 5.17
N PRO A 403 1.64 -2.42 4.23
CA PRO A 403 2.80 -3.24 4.54
C PRO A 403 3.65 -2.59 5.62
N ASN A 404 4.14 -3.40 6.55
CA ASN A 404 5.16 -2.97 7.50
C ASN A 404 6.54 -3.38 6.98
N SER A 405 7.18 -2.49 6.23
CA SER A 405 8.48 -2.78 5.60
C SER A 405 9.59 -2.94 6.64
N THR A 406 9.54 -2.20 7.73
CA THR A 406 10.54 -2.31 8.83
C THR A 406 10.48 -3.69 9.47
N LEU A 407 9.27 -4.17 9.76
CA LEU A 407 9.08 -5.54 10.25
C LEU A 407 9.45 -6.56 9.17
N GLY A 408 9.12 -6.28 7.91
CA GLY A 408 9.39 -7.15 6.77
C GLY A 408 10.87 -7.44 6.56
N VAL A 409 11.74 -6.45 6.67
CA VAL A 409 13.21 -6.65 6.63
C VAL A 409 13.66 -7.59 7.75
N GLY A 410 13.19 -7.37 8.98
CA GLY A 410 13.48 -8.24 10.11
C GLY A 410 12.96 -9.67 9.94
N LEU A 411 11.78 -9.83 9.33
CA LEU A 411 11.19 -11.14 8.99
C LEU A 411 12.07 -11.89 7.99
N GLN A 412 12.52 -11.21 6.94
CA GLN A 412 13.38 -11.78 5.93
C GLN A 412 14.67 -12.30 6.54
N GLU A 413 15.34 -11.50 7.36
CA GLU A 413 16.59 -11.89 8.05
C GLU A 413 16.40 -13.11 8.97
N ILE A 414 15.28 -13.19 9.68
CA ILE A 414 14.95 -14.29 10.59
C ILE A 414 14.63 -15.59 9.83
N LEU A 415 13.96 -15.49 8.69
CA LEU A 415 13.50 -16.64 7.90
C LEU A 415 14.51 -17.09 6.84
N ASP A 416 15.47 -16.25 6.45
CA ASP A 416 16.52 -16.58 5.49
C ASP A 416 17.27 -17.90 5.81
N PRO A 417 17.66 -18.20 7.08
CA PRO A 417 18.27 -19.48 7.41
C PRO A 417 17.40 -20.70 7.06
N TYR A 418 16.09 -20.60 7.21
CA TYR A 418 15.17 -21.65 6.77
C TYR A 418 15.14 -21.78 5.25
N PHE A 419 15.08 -20.67 4.52
CA PHE A 419 15.06 -20.69 3.06
C PHE A 419 16.35 -21.28 2.46
N HIS A 420 17.49 -21.06 3.13
CA HIS A 420 18.80 -21.59 2.71
C HIS A 420 19.17 -22.94 3.35
N GLU A 421 18.24 -23.58 4.05
CA GLU A 421 18.44 -24.89 4.71
C GLU A 421 19.59 -24.91 5.73
N THR A 422 19.91 -23.78 6.33
CA THR A 422 20.92 -23.65 7.37
C THR A 422 20.35 -23.74 8.78
N ASP A 423 19.03 -23.59 8.93
CA ASP A 423 18.32 -23.78 10.20
C ASP A 423 16.90 -24.32 9.94
N SER A 424 16.23 -24.81 11.00
CA SER A 424 14.88 -25.34 10.98
C SER A 424 13.85 -24.23 11.02
N PHE A 425 12.66 -24.50 10.49
CA PHE A 425 11.51 -23.59 10.63
C PHE A 425 11.19 -23.30 12.10
N ASP A 426 11.27 -24.31 13.00
CA ASP A 426 10.99 -24.14 14.42
C ASP A 426 11.90 -23.11 15.09
N ASN A 427 13.19 -23.12 14.78
CA ASN A 427 14.13 -22.16 15.32
C ASN A 427 13.85 -20.75 14.79
N CYS A 428 13.61 -20.61 13.49
CA CYS A 428 13.24 -19.34 12.87
C CYS A 428 11.91 -18.80 13.41
N TYR A 429 10.91 -19.67 13.60
CA TYR A 429 9.62 -19.30 14.19
C TYR A 429 9.75 -18.79 15.63
N ASN A 430 10.54 -19.43 16.47
CA ASN A 430 10.79 -18.97 17.83
C ASN A 430 11.54 -17.61 17.85
N ALA A 431 12.49 -17.42 16.94
CA ALA A 431 13.17 -16.14 16.77
C ALA A 431 12.19 -15.03 16.32
N LEU A 432 11.25 -15.36 15.43
CA LEU A 432 10.19 -14.46 15.00
C LEU A 432 9.30 -14.03 16.16
N LEU A 433 8.80 -14.97 16.96
CA LEU A 433 7.95 -14.65 18.12
C LEU A 433 8.68 -13.72 19.10
N ASN A 434 9.95 -13.95 19.36
CA ASN A 434 10.77 -13.07 20.21
C ASN A 434 10.91 -11.66 19.59
N ARG A 435 11.12 -11.57 18.27
CA ARG A 435 11.22 -10.27 17.58
C ARG A 435 9.90 -9.51 17.62
N LEU A 436 8.77 -10.20 17.37
CA LEU A 436 7.44 -9.60 17.46
C LEU A 436 7.12 -9.10 18.87
N GLN A 437 7.48 -9.87 19.90
CA GLN A 437 7.29 -9.44 21.29
C GLN A 437 8.05 -8.15 21.61
N ILE A 438 9.30 -8.03 21.14
CA ILE A 438 10.09 -6.80 21.30
C ILE A 438 9.43 -5.67 20.55
N TYR A 439 9.12 -5.87 19.27
CA TYR A 439 8.48 -4.88 18.40
C TYR A 439 7.18 -4.33 18.97
N LEU A 440 6.32 -5.18 19.52
CA LEU A 440 5.03 -4.76 20.10
C LEU A 440 5.18 -4.10 21.49
N SER A 441 6.32 -4.27 22.15
CA SER A 441 6.59 -3.66 23.48
C SER A 441 7.24 -2.28 23.39
N GLU A 442 7.83 -1.92 22.26
CA GLU A 442 8.42 -0.60 21.99
C GLU A 442 7.35 0.45 21.67
#